data_6793bc43431ed7547b4c8cc3896fa588
#
_entry.id   6793bc43431ed7547b4c8cc3896fa588
#
_cell.length_a   1.000
_cell.length_b   1.000
_cell.length_c   1.000
_cell.angle_alpha   90.00
_cell.angle_beta   90.00
_cell.angle_gamma   90.00
#
_symmetry.space_group_name_H-M   'P 1'
#
loop_
_entity.id
_entity.type
_entity.pdbx_description
1 polymer ?
#
loop_
_entity_poly.entity_id
_entity_poly.type
_entity_poly.pdbx_seq_one_letter_code
_entity_poly.pdbx_strand_id
1 'polypeptide(L)'
;MMNKAYLKADYEATKNLVDLTIRQRELLEAWLYAGQTMGQLALRYGINRSTVSRTINRAAEKIAKTAYWIHRQRTRTFSKSDYQN
;
A
#
# COMPACT_ATOMS: atom_id res chain seq x y z
N MET A 1 -11.87 3.47 6.63
CA MET A 1 -11.11 4.66 6.20
C MET A 1 -9.63 4.38 6.30
N MET A 2 -8.87 4.69 5.26
CA MET A 2 -7.43 4.46 5.26
C MET A 2 -6.72 5.45 6.18
N ASN A 3 -5.84 4.92 7.02
CA ASN A 3 -4.93 5.78 7.78
C ASN A 3 -3.66 5.94 6.97
N LYS A 4 -3.40 7.18 6.54
CA LYS A 4 -2.29 7.49 5.64
C LYS A 4 -0.93 7.15 6.26
N ALA A 5 -0.77 7.37 7.55
CA ALA A 5 0.48 7.08 8.24
C ALA A 5 0.75 5.56 8.28
N TYR A 6 -0.27 4.78 8.57
CA TYR A 6 -0.15 3.32 8.58
C TYR A 6 0.11 2.78 7.17
N LEU A 7 -0.59 3.32 6.18
CA LEU A 7 -0.37 2.90 4.80
C LEU A 7 1.05 3.21 4.35
N LYS A 8 1.57 4.37 4.72
CA LYS A 8 2.95 4.74 4.39
C LYS A 8 3.95 3.78 5.01
N ALA A 9 3.76 3.43 6.28
CA ALA A 9 4.62 2.47 6.96
C ALA A 9 4.56 1.10 6.30
N ASP A 10 3.36 0.63 5.96
CA ASP A 10 3.19 -0.64 5.29
C ASP A 10 3.80 -0.64 3.90
N TYR A 11 3.68 0.48 3.18
CA TYR A 11 4.30 0.61 1.86
C TYR A 11 5.82 0.53 1.97
N GLU A 12 6.42 1.23 2.94
CA GLU A 12 7.86 1.17 3.16
C GLU A 12 8.33 -0.25 3.41
N ALA A 13 7.54 -1.01 4.16
CA ALA A 13 7.89 -2.39 4.50
C ALA A 13 7.71 -3.35 3.33
N THR A 14 6.84 -3.03 2.37
CA THR A 14 6.44 -3.96 1.31
C THR A 14 6.84 -3.53 -0.10
N LYS A 15 7.37 -2.33 -0.29
CA LYS A 15 7.53 -1.74 -1.63
C LYS A 15 8.35 -2.58 -2.59
N ASN A 16 9.25 -3.39 -2.08
CA ASN A 16 10.09 -4.26 -2.92
C ASN A 16 9.44 -5.61 -3.20
N LEU A 17 8.31 -5.90 -2.56
CA LEU A 17 7.62 -7.19 -2.67
C LEU A 17 6.24 -7.06 -3.29
N VAL A 18 5.56 -5.93 -3.04
CA VAL A 18 4.21 -5.75 -3.51
C VAL A 18 4.18 -5.50 -5.02
N ASP A 19 3.26 -6.18 -5.69
CA ASP A 19 3.11 -6.06 -7.14
C ASP A 19 2.10 -4.96 -7.48
N LEU A 20 2.60 -3.74 -7.64
CA LEU A 20 1.80 -2.61 -8.06
C LEU A 20 2.04 -2.30 -9.51
N THR A 21 0.99 -1.87 -10.22
CA THR A 21 1.16 -1.35 -11.57
C THR A 21 1.92 -0.03 -11.48
N ILE A 22 2.49 0.40 -12.60
CA ILE A 22 3.21 1.68 -12.65
C ILE A 22 2.30 2.82 -12.22
N ARG A 23 1.07 2.87 -12.72
CA ARG A 23 0.12 3.92 -12.38
C ARG A 23 -0.28 3.87 -10.90
N GLN A 24 -0.48 2.67 -10.35
CA GLN A 24 -0.78 2.53 -8.94
C GLN A 24 0.33 3.10 -8.08
N ARG A 25 1.57 2.80 -8.43
CA ARG A 25 2.73 3.27 -7.68
C ARG A 25 2.89 4.78 -7.80
N GLU A 26 2.75 5.32 -9.02
CA GLU A 26 2.87 6.76 -9.24
C GLU A 26 1.86 7.56 -8.40
N LEU A 27 0.59 7.18 -8.48
CA LEU A 27 -0.46 7.88 -7.76
C LEU A 27 -0.32 7.73 -6.26
N LEU A 28 0.02 6.52 -5.82
CA LEU A 28 0.20 6.25 -4.40
C LEU A 28 1.35 7.07 -3.82
N GLU A 29 2.49 7.07 -4.49
CA GLU A 29 3.67 7.80 -3.98
C GLU A 29 3.46 9.30 -4.01
N ALA A 30 2.80 9.84 -5.03
CA ALA A 30 2.49 11.25 -5.07
C ALA A 30 1.57 11.65 -3.93
N TRP A 31 0.62 10.80 -3.60
CA TRP A 31 -0.31 11.05 -2.51
C TRP A 31 0.36 10.90 -1.15
N LEU A 32 1.19 9.87 -0.96
CA LEU A 32 1.83 9.60 0.34
C LEU A 32 3.00 10.53 0.64
N TYR A 33 3.84 10.79 -0.35
CA TYR A 33 5.11 11.47 -0.12
C TYR A 33 5.12 12.92 -0.59
N ALA A 34 4.50 13.20 -1.74
CA ALA A 34 4.48 14.55 -2.28
C ALA A 34 3.31 15.38 -1.74
N GLY A 35 2.44 14.79 -0.93
CA GLY A 35 1.34 15.51 -0.31
C GLY A 35 0.27 15.98 -1.27
N GLN A 36 0.20 15.40 -2.47
CA GLN A 36 -0.81 15.81 -3.45
C GLN A 36 -2.17 15.23 -3.07
N THR A 37 -3.21 16.05 -3.23
CA THR A 37 -4.58 15.58 -2.98
C THR A 37 -5.06 14.75 -4.14
N MET A 38 -6.12 13.98 -3.92
CA MET A 38 -6.73 13.19 -4.99
C MET A 38 -7.27 14.08 -6.10
N GLY A 39 -7.79 15.27 -5.74
CA GLY A 39 -8.23 16.25 -6.74
C GLY A 39 -7.09 16.78 -7.59
N GLN A 40 -5.96 17.09 -6.98
CA GLN A 40 -4.76 17.54 -7.70
C GLN A 40 -4.26 16.47 -8.64
N LEU A 41 -4.23 15.22 -8.20
CA LEU A 41 -3.81 14.09 -9.02
C LEU A 41 -4.76 13.87 -10.20
N ALA A 42 -6.06 14.03 -9.96
CA ALA A 42 -7.05 13.90 -11.02
C ALA A 42 -6.80 14.93 -12.13
N LEU A 43 -6.52 16.18 -11.76
CA LEU A 43 -6.20 17.23 -12.71
C LEU A 43 -4.90 16.94 -13.45
N ARG A 44 -3.88 16.54 -12.71
CA ARG A 44 -2.55 16.29 -13.28
C ARG A 44 -2.57 15.18 -14.32
N TYR A 45 -3.30 14.11 -14.04
CA TYR A 45 -3.34 12.95 -14.93
C TYR A 45 -4.52 12.96 -15.89
N GLY A 46 -5.38 13.98 -15.83
CA GLY A 46 -6.53 14.09 -16.72
C GLY A 46 -7.56 12.99 -16.54
N ILE A 47 -7.77 12.55 -15.30
CA ILE A 47 -8.72 11.48 -14.97
C ILE A 47 -9.66 11.97 -13.87
N ASN A 48 -10.71 11.19 -13.60
CA ASN A 48 -11.66 11.53 -12.56
C ASN A 48 -11.07 11.28 -11.17
N ARG A 49 -11.50 12.11 -10.21
CA ARG A 49 -11.10 11.94 -8.83
C ARG A 49 -11.45 10.56 -8.29
N SER A 50 -12.61 10.03 -8.69
CA SER A 50 -13.02 8.68 -8.29
C SER A 50 -12.07 7.62 -8.83
N THR A 51 -11.51 7.82 -10.01
CA THR A 51 -10.52 6.91 -10.59
C THR A 51 -9.23 6.94 -9.78
N VAL A 52 -8.79 8.13 -9.36
CA VAL A 52 -7.62 8.27 -8.50
C VAL A 52 -7.84 7.52 -7.20
N SER A 53 -8.97 7.77 -6.56
CA SER A 53 -9.32 7.13 -5.29
C SER A 53 -9.34 5.60 -5.42
N ARG A 54 -9.96 5.11 -6.48
CA ARG A 54 -10.04 3.67 -6.73
C ARG A 54 -8.66 3.05 -6.94
N THR A 55 -7.82 3.73 -7.70
CA THR A 55 -6.47 3.25 -7.99
C THR A 55 -5.64 3.19 -6.71
N ILE A 56 -5.71 4.24 -5.89
CA ILE A 56 -4.99 4.28 -4.61
C ILE A 56 -5.53 3.21 -3.65
N ASN A 57 -6.85 3.02 -3.61
CA ASN A 57 -7.46 2.00 -2.76
C ASN A 57 -7.03 0.59 -3.18
N ARG A 58 -6.94 0.32 -4.46
CA ARG A 58 -6.47 -0.98 -4.95
C ARG A 58 -5.01 -1.21 -4.58
N ALA A 59 -4.19 -0.17 -4.70
CA ALA A 59 -2.80 -0.24 -4.26
C ALA A 59 -2.72 -0.53 -2.76
N ALA A 60 -3.52 0.18 -1.97
CA ALA A 60 -3.56 0.00 -0.52
C ALA A 60 -3.98 -1.43 -0.14
N GLU A 61 -4.94 -2.01 -0.86
CA GLU A 61 -5.36 -3.39 -0.62
C GLU A 61 -4.23 -4.37 -0.86
N LYS A 62 -3.49 -4.20 -1.95
CA LYS A 62 -2.34 -5.05 -2.27
C LYS A 62 -1.27 -4.93 -1.20
N ILE A 63 -1.00 -3.71 -0.76
CA ILE A 63 -0.02 -3.44 0.28
C ILE A 63 -0.44 -4.10 1.59
N ALA A 64 -1.69 -3.95 1.97
CA ALA A 64 -2.21 -4.54 3.19
C ALA A 64 -2.10 -6.07 3.18
N LYS A 65 -2.42 -6.69 2.07
CA LYS A 65 -2.30 -8.15 1.93
C LYS A 65 -0.86 -8.60 2.04
N THR A 66 0.06 -7.88 1.40
CA THR A 66 1.48 -8.19 1.45
C THR A 66 2.03 -8.01 2.86
N ALA A 67 1.66 -6.91 3.52
CA ALA A 67 2.08 -6.64 4.89
C ALA A 67 1.56 -7.70 5.85
N TYR A 68 0.30 -8.07 5.70
CA TYR A 68 -0.31 -9.12 6.49
C TYR A 68 0.42 -10.45 6.30
N TRP A 69 0.76 -10.77 5.06
CA TRP A 69 1.46 -12.02 4.75
C TRP A 69 2.85 -12.06 5.38
N ILE A 70 3.59 -10.96 5.32
CA ILE A 70 4.90 -10.85 5.93
C ILE A 70 4.80 -11.04 7.45
N HIS A 71 3.85 -10.36 8.06
CA HIS A 71 3.61 -10.46 9.49
C HIS A 71 3.25 -11.90 9.89
N ARG A 72 2.39 -12.53 9.10
CA ARG A 72 1.98 -13.91 9.35
C ARG A 72 3.15 -14.87 9.23
N GLN A 73 4.05 -14.66 8.28
CA GLN A 73 5.23 -15.51 8.13
C GLN A 73 6.14 -15.40 9.35
N ARG A 74 6.34 -14.22 9.87
CA ARG A 74 7.13 -14.03 11.09
C ARG A 74 6.49 -14.75 12.27
N THR A 75 5.22 -14.55 12.45
CA THR A 75 4.45 -15.17 13.54
C THR A 75 4.49 -16.68 13.40
N ARG A 76 4.30 -17.19 12.19
CA ARG A 76 4.30 -18.61 11.92
C ARG A 76 5.66 -19.23 12.23
N THR A 77 6.73 -18.60 11.82
CA THR A 77 8.08 -19.08 12.07
C THR A 77 8.35 -19.15 13.57
N PHE A 78 7.95 -18.12 14.27
CA PHE A 78 8.10 -18.06 15.72
C PHE A 78 7.29 -19.16 16.41
N SER A 79 6.03 -19.29 16.03
CA SER A 79 5.13 -20.31 16.60
C SER A 79 5.66 -21.72 16.35
N LYS A 80 6.21 -21.94 15.17
CA LYS A 80 6.76 -23.24 14.81
C LYS A 80 7.92 -23.62 15.72
N SER A 81 8.75 -22.67 16.05
CA SER A 81 9.82 -22.89 17.01
C SER A 81 9.27 -23.32 18.36
N ASP A 82 8.22 -22.67 18.79
CA ASP A 82 7.57 -23.00 20.07
C ASP A 82 7.04 -24.42 20.05
N TYR A 83 6.45 -24.84 18.96
CA TYR A 83 5.90 -26.19 18.85
C TYR A 83 6.96 -27.27 18.90
N GLN A 84 8.12 -26.97 18.41
CA GLN A 84 9.19 -27.96 18.34
C GLN A 84 9.92 -28.09 19.65
N ASN A 85 9.68 -27.20 20.56
CA ASN A 85 10.26 -27.26 21.89
C ASN A 85 9.40 -28.12 22.81
#